data_3cfc50b79e194b34b81993f1f8c4bc54
#
_entry.id   3cfc50b79e194b34b81993f1f8c4bc54
#
_cell.length_a   1.000
_cell.length_b   1.000
_cell.length_c   1.000
_cell.angle_alpha   90.00
_cell.angle_beta   90.00
_cell.angle_gamma   90.00
#
_symmetry.space_group_name_H-M   'P 1'
#
loop_
_entity.id
_entity.type
_entity.pdbx_description
1 polymer ?
#
loop_
_entity_poly.entity_id
_entity_poly.type
_entity_poly.pdbx_seq_one_letter_code
_entity_poly.pdbx_strand_id
1 'polypeptide(L)'
;MSELEAMGISVQRGFVTNTADVDGVQTSESEATQLAFTLPKPIEIQATFSKEGFGNKLVKIFKKEIQAGDPAFDETVYVKTDTPELTAALLEKADVRAGIARLVGAGGVIEVDGPFVRMELAGHHETEDADTVTFVRALIG
;
A
#
# COMPACT_ATOMS: atom_id res chain seq x y z
N MET A 1 -14.72 0.81 16.81
CA MET A 1 -14.89 0.68 15.34
C MET A 1 -14.08 1.76 14.63
N SER A 2 -13.25 1.40 13.68
CA SER A 2 -12.51 2.38 12.90
C SER A 2 -13.39 3.05 11.85
N GLU A 3 -12.92 4.15 11.28
CA GLU A 3 -13.63 4.83 10.21
C GLU A 3 -13.87 3.90 9.00
N LEU A 4 -12.87 3.08 8.65
CA LEU A 4 -13.00 2.14 7.54
C LEU A 4 -14.03 1.06 7.83
N GLU A 5 -14.05 0.53 9.04
CA GLU A 5 -15.05 -0.46 9.44
C GLU A 5 -16.47 0.12 9.43
N ALA A 6 -16.61 1.38 9.80
CA ALA A 6 -17.90 2.09 9.71
C ALA A 6 -18.39 2.23 8.28
N MET A 7 -17.49 2.14 7.29
CA MET A 7 -17.82 2.18 5.86
C MET A 7 -18.12 0.78 5.28
N GLY A 8 -18.12 -0.24 6.10
CA GLY A 8 -18.36 -1.61 5.64
C GLY A 8 -17.10 -2.34 5.17
N ILE A 9 -15.93 -1.80 5.46
CA ILE A 9 -14.65 -2.40 5.05
C ILE A 9 -14.16 -3.31 6.17
N SER A 10 -13.86 -4.56 5.84
CA SER A 10 -13.26 -5.49 6.79
C SER A 10 -11.76 -5.16 6.91
N VAL A 11 -11.28 -5.05 8.14
CA VAL A 11 -9.88 -4.71 8.42
C VAL A 11 -9.25 -5.81 9.28
N GLN A 12 -8.13 -6.36 8.81
CA GLN A 12 -7.32 -7.29 9.58
C GLN A 12 -5.95 -6.67 9.77
N ARG A 13 -5.41 -6.78 10.98
CA ARG A 13 -4.11 -6.19 11.34
C ARG A 13 -3.23 -7.24 11.99
N GLY A 14 -1.98 -7.32 11.54
CA GLY A 14 -0.97 -8.15 12.15
C GLY A 14 0.32 -7.34 12.37
N PHE A 15 1.07 -7.72 13.38
CA PHE A 15 2.35 -7.09 13.67
C PHE A 15 3.46 -8.11 13.45
N VAL A 16 4.53 -7.68 12.78
CA VAL A 16 5.65 -8.53 12.41
C VAL A 16 6.94 -7.88 12.89
N THR A 17 7.80 -8.69 13.48
CA THR A 17 9.17 -8.27 13.80
C THR A 17 10.11 -8.90 12.80
N ASN A 18 10.86 -8.04 12.10
CA ASN A 18 11.86 -8.47 11.13
C ASN A 18 13.24 -8.38 11.79
N THR A 19 14.02 -9.47 11.70
CA THR A 19 15.37 -9.51 12.23
C THR A 19 16.36 -9.78 11.11
N ALA A 20 17.55 -9.22 11.22
CA ALA A 20 18.65 -9.50 10.33
C ALA A 20 19.78 -10.15 11.14
N ASP A 21 20.24 -11.32 10.71
CA ASP A 21 21.32 -12.04 11.35
C ASP A 21 22.55 -12.08 10.44
N VAL A 22 23.71 -11.85 11.03
CA VAL A 22 25.00 -12.02 10.36
C VAL A 22 25.84 -12.98 11.19
N ASP A 23 26.23 -14.07 10.61
CA ASP A 23 27.04 -15.13 11.27
C ASP A 23 26.41 -15.64 12.56
N GLY A 24 25.07 -15.75 12.58
CA GLY A 24 24.32 -16.22 13.75
C GLY A 24 24.11 -15.18 14.82
N VAL A 25 24.51 -13.92 14.58
CA VAL A 25 24.31 -12.81 15.51
C VAL A 25 23.25 -11.88 14.96
N GLN A 26 22.24 -11.59 15.77
CA GLN A 26 21.20 -10.63 15.40
C GLN A 26 21.78 -9.23 15.32
N THR A 27 21.76 -8.62 14.13
CA THR A 27 22.35 -7.32 13.87
C THR A 27 21.34 -6.18 13.82
N SER A 28 20.08 -6.50 13.50
CA SER A 28 19.03 -5.48 13.47
C SER A 28 17.68 -6.11 13.76
N GLU A 29 16.77 -5.28 14.27
CA GLU A 29 15.39 -5.66 14.52
C GLU A 29 14.51 -4.48 14.07
N SER A 30 13.47 -4.77 13.30
CA SER A 30 12.50 -3.77 12.86
C SER A 30 11.10 -4.32 12.95
N GLU A 31 10.16 -3.44 13.30
CA GLU A 31 8.74 -3.80 13.34
C GLU A 31 8.04 -3.33 12.09
N ALA A 32 7.02 -4.10 11.69
CA ALA A 32 6.14 -3.73 10.58
C ALA A 32 4.71 -4.07 10.96
N THR A 33 3.77 -3.32 10.41
CA THR A 33 2.35 -3.58 10.53
C THR A 33 1.83 -4.05 9.18
N GLN A 34 1.17 -5.20 9.17
CA GLN A 34 0.51 -5.72 7.97
C GLN A 34 -0.99 -5.48 8.09
N LEU A 35 -1.56 -4.87 7.08
CA LEU A 35 -2.98 -4.58 7.01
C LEU A 35 -3.58 -5.31 5.82
N ALA A 36 -4.76 -5.90 6.01
CA ALA A 36 -5.53 -6.49 4.94
C ALA A 36 -6.95 -5.95 5.00
N PHE A 37 -7.40 -5.37 3.90
CA PHE A 37 -8.73 -4.81 3.78
C PHE A 37 -9.54 -5.61 2.78
N THR A 38 -10.81 -5.88 3.10
CA THR A 38 -11.77 -6.39 2.13
C THR A 38 -12.81 -5.31 1.92
N LEU A 39 -12.91 -4.84 0.67
CA LEU A 39 -13.83 -3.76 0.31
C LEU A 39 -15.25 -4.31 0.17
N PRO A 40 -16.28 -3.49 0.49
CA PRO A 40 -17.68 -3.95 0.42
C PRO A 40 -18.19 -4.12 -1.01
N LYS A 41 -17.48 -3.54 -1.99
CA LYS A 41 -17.83 -3.67 -3.40
C LYS A 41 -16.64 -4.19 -4.18
N PRO A 42 -16.85 -5.05 -5.19
CA PRO A 42 -15.77 -5.45 -6.07
C PRO A 42 -15.28 -4.24 -6.87
N ILE A 43 -13.98 -4.10 -6.95
CA ILE A 43 -13.32 -3.13 -7.82
C ILE A 43 -12.39 -3.90 -8.75
N GLU A 44 -12.03 -3.30 -9.87
CA GLU A 44 -11.25 -4.00 -10.89
C GLU A 44 -9.79 -3.58 -10.93
N ILE A 45 -9.36 -2.72 -10.00
CA ILE A 45 -7.97 -2.25 -9.96
C ILE A 45 -7.04 -3.36 -9.48
N GLN A 46 -5.98 -3.58 -10.26
CA GLN A 46 -4.89 -4.49 -9.91
C GLN A 46 -3.58 -3.73 -10.04
N ALA A 47 -3.00 -3.35 -8.90
CA ALA A 47 -1.82 -2.50 -8.87
C ALA A 47 -1.01 -2.69 -7.60
N THR A 48 0.29 -2.38 -7.69
CA THR A 48 1.18 -2.34 -6.54
C THR A 48 1.91 -1.00 -6.52
N PHE A 49 2.13 -0.49 -5.31
CA PHE A 49 2.81 0.78 -5.07
C PHE A 49 3.94 0.52 -4.07
N SER A 50 5.15 0.79 -4.46
CA SER A 50 6.32 0.55 -3.60
C SER A 50 7.49 1.41 -4.05
N LYS A 51 8.55 1.47 -3.22
CA LYS A 51 9.84 1.97 -3.68
C LYS A 51 10.49 0.92 -4.56
N GLU A 52 11.31 1.35 -5.50
CA GLU A 52 12.13 0.44 -6.28
C GLU A 52 12.98 -0.42 -5.35
N GLY A 53 13.02 -1.71 -5.60
CA GLY A 53 13.75 -2.67 -4.77
C GLY A 53 12.95 -3.35 -3.68
N PHE A 54 11.70 -2.95 -3.45
CA PHE A 54 10.82 -3.58 -2.46
C PHE A 54 9.85 -4.60 -3.05
N GLY A 55 10.02 -4.96 -4.32
CA GLY A 55 9.11 -5.89 -4.98
C GLY A 55 9.05 -7.29 -4.34
N ASN A 56 10.09 -7.71 -3.61
CA ASN A 56 10.13 -8.98 -2.91
C ASN A 56 9.13 -9.09 -1.75
N LYS A 57 8.59 -7.97 -1.30
CA LYS A 57 7.56 -7.94 -0.25
C LYS A 57 6.14 -8.11 -0.80
N LEU A 58 5.99 -8.05 -2.11
CA LEU A 58 4.69 -8.15 -2.76
C LEU A 58 4.36 -9.60 -3.05
N VAL A 59 3.12 -10.00 -2.75
CA VAL A 59 2.63 -11.35 -3.03
C VAL A 59 2.31 -11.50 -4.52
N LYS A 60 1.80 -10.44 -5.12
CA LYS A 60 1.47 -10.41 -6.54
C LYS A 60 2.31 -9.37 -7.26
N ILE A 61 2.82 -9.74 -8.44
CA ILE A 61 3.62 -8.84 -9.27
C ILE A 61 2.84 -8.58 -10.55
N PHE A 62 2.48 -7.33 -10.79
CA PHE A 62 1.84 -6.91 -12.03
C PHE A 62 2.91 -6.47 -13.03
N LYS A 63 2.57 -6.50 -14.31
CA LYS A 63 3.59 -6.45 -15.36
C LYS A 63 3.84 -5.06 -15.90
N LYS A 64 2.83 -4.20 -15.95
CA LYS A 64 2.93 -2.92 -16.62
C LYS A 64 3.29 -1.81 -15.64
N GLU A 65 4.39 -1.11 -15.91
CA GLU A 65 4.79 0.05 -15.14
C GLU A 65 4.13 1.29 -15.72
N ILE A 66 3.58 2.15 -14.86
CA ILE A 66 3.02 3.43 -15.27
C ILE A 66 3.56 4.55 -14.41
N GLN A 67 3.42 5.79 -14.91
CA GLN A 67 3.74 7.00 -14.17
C GLN A 67 2.49 7.86 -14.06
N ALA A 68 2.42 8.62 -12.95
CA ALA A 68 1.27 9.50 -12.70
C ALA A 68 1.38 10.84 -13.44
N GLY A 69 2.56 11.18 -13.95
CA GLY A 69 2.80 12.49 -14.54
C GLY A 69 3.15 13.57 -13.53
N ASP A 70 3.37 13.18 -12.28
CA ASP A 70 3.79 14.06 -11.18
C ASP A 70 5.22 13.67 -10.82
N PRO A 71 6.23 14.53 -11.13
CA PRO A 71 7.62 14.13 -10.93
C PRO A 71 7.97 13.74 -9.51
N ALA A 72 7.45 14.43 -8.51
CA ALA A 72 7.73 14.10 -7.11
C ALA A 72 7.16 12.74 -6.73
N PHE A 73 5.95 12.42 -7.20
CA PHE A 73 5.33 11.11 -7.00
C PHE A 73 6.12 10.02 -7.74
N ASP A 74 6.40 10.24 -9.01
CA ASP A 74 7.05 9.25 -9.88
C ASP A 74 8.46 8.90 -9.41
N GLU A 75 9.16 9.84 -8.75
CA GLU A 75 10.47 9.57 -8.15
C GLU A 75 10.39 8.73 -6.87
N THR A 76 9.29 8.82 -6.15
CA THR A 76 9.12 8.14 -4.86
C THR A 76 8.44 6.78 -5.00
N VAL A 77 7.45 6.69 -5.89
CA VAL A 77 6.57 5.53 -5.97
C VAL A 77 6.73 4.82 -7.31
N TYR A 78 6.99 3.54 -7.22
CA TYR A 78 7.06 2.63 -8.35
C TYR A 78 5.70 1.96 -8.49
N VAL A 79 5.03 2.15 -9.62
CA VAL A 79 3.68 1.63 -9.85
C VAL A 79 3.71 0.52 -10.89
N LYS A 80 3.25 -0.67 -10.50
CA LYS A 80 3.04 -1.80 -11.41
C LYS A 80 1.56 -2.14 -11.42
N THR A 81 1.00 -2.39 -12.59
CA THR A 81 -0.44 -2.62 -12.73
C THR A 81 -0.76 -3.50 -13.93
N ASP A 82 -1.83 -4.28 -13.83
CA ASP A 82 -2.45 -4.96 -14.96
C ASP A 82 -3.71 -4.20 -15.45
N THR A 83 -4.08 -3.12 -14.75
CA THR A 83 -5.22 -2.26 -15.10
C THR A 83 -4.75 -0.81 -15.21
N PRO A 84 -3.92 -0.47 -16.21
CA PRO A 84 -3.26 0.83 -16.26
C PRO A 84 -4.23 2.01 -16.35
N GLU A 85 -5.33 1.86 -17.06
CA GLU A 85 -6.30 2.95 -17.22
C GLU A 85 -7.02 3.26 -15.91
N LEU A 86 -7.46 2.22 -15.19
CA LEU A 86 -8.13 2.38 -13.90
C LEU A 86 -7.16 2.94 -12.85
N THR A 87 -5.94 2.45 -12.85
CA THR A 87 -4.92 2.90 -11.91
C THR A 87 -4.53 4.36 -12.19
N ALA A 88 -4.39 4.74 -13.46
CA ALA A 88 -4.12 6.12 -13.83
C ALA A 88 -5.25 7.06 -13.39
N ALA A 89 -6.50 6.63 -13.54
CA ALA A 89 -7.66 7.41 -13.09
C ALA A 89 -7.63 7.64 -11.58
N LEU A 90 -7.27 6.62 -10.81
CA LEU A 90 -7.09 6.74 -9.36
C LEU A 90 -6.01 7.79 -9.03
N LEU A 91 -4.91 7.76 -9.76
CA LEU A 91 -3.77 8.64 -9.52
C LEU A 91 -3.98 10.07 -10.02
N GLU A 92 -5.08 10.38 -10.69
CA GLU A 92 -5.44 11.75 -11.05
C GLU A 92 -5.79 12.59 -9.83
N LYS A 93 -6.18 11.97 -8.72
CA LYS A 93 -6.53 12.66 -7.49
C LYS A 93 -5.27 13.05 -6.72
N ALA A 94 -5.04 14.35 -6.53
CA ALA A 94 -3.83 14.85 -5.88
C ALA A 94 -3.68 14.38 -4.43
N ASP A 95 -4.77 14.31 -3.68
CA ASP A 95 -4.76 13.82 -2.30
C ASP A 95 -4.40 12.34 -2.21
N VAL A 96 -4.83 11.55 -3.19
CA VAL A 96 -4.48 10.13 -3.27
C VAL A 96 -2.98 9.97 -3.56
N ARG A 97 -2.45 10.72 -4.53
CA ARG A 97 -1.01 10.70 -4.82
C ARG A 97 -0.19 11.08 -3.59
N ALA A 98 -0.59 12.15 -2.91
CA ALA A 98 0.12 12.60 -1.72
C ALA A 98 0.11 11.54 -0.61
N GLY A 99 -1.04 10.91 -0.38
CA GLY A 99 -1.17 9.83 0.62
C GLY A 99 -0.30 8.63 0.29
N ILE A 100 -0.35 8.14 -0.95
CA ILE A 100 0.47 7.03 -1.41
C ILE A 100 1.96 7.37 -1.27
N ALA A 101 2.36 8.57 -1.70
CA ALA A 101 3.76 9.00 -1.62
C ALA A 101 4.27 9.04 -0.17
N ARG A 102 3.44 9.49 0.77
CA ARG A 102 3.83 9.48 2.19
C ARG A 102 3.95 8.07 2.74
N LEU A 103 2.99 7.18 2.44
CA LEU A 103 3.03 5.79 2.90
C LEU A 103 4.25 5.06 2.32
N VAL A 104 4.47 5.15 1.03
CA VAL A 104 5.60 4.50 0.36
C VAL A 104 6.92 5.15 0.76
N GLY A 105 6.95 6.48 0.87
CA GLY A 105 8.14 7.21 1.30
C GLY A 105 8.61 6.83 2.70
N ALA A 106 7.68 6.44 3.57
CA ALA A 106 7.99 5.95 4.91
C ALA A 106 8.37 4.45 4.95
N GLY A 107 8.47 3.80 3.80
CA GLY A 107 8.83 2.38 3.70
C GLY A 107 7.66 1.43 3.52
N GLY A 108 6.47 1.97 3.26
CA GLY A 108 5.27 1.16 3.05
C GLY A 108 5.22 0.53 1.66
N VAL A 109 4.50 -0.59 1.58
CA VAL A 109 4.21 -1.30 0.33
C VAL A 109 2.71 -1.53 0.27
N ILE A 110 2.10 -1.23 -0.88
CA ILE A 110 0.65 -1.32 -1.06
C ILE A 110 0.37 -2.25 -2.25
N GLU A 111 -0.54 -3.21 -2.05
CA GLU A 111 -1.02 -4.10 -3.10
C GLU A 111 -2.54 -4.02 -3.15
N VAL A 112 -3.08 -3.78 -4.34
CA VAL A 112 -4.52 -3.79 -4.61
C VAL A 112 -4.80 -4.90 -5.61
N ASP A 113 -5.68 -5.83 -5.25
CA ASP A 113 -6.09 -6.94 -6.11
C ASP A 113 -7.61 -7.08 -6.03
N GLY A 114 -8.29 -6.28 -6.84
CA GLY A 114 -9.75 -6.21 -6.81
C GLY A 114 -10.24 -5.70 -5.45
N PRO A 115 -11.19 -6.40 -4.79
CA PRO A 115 -11.70 -5.96 -3.49
C PRO A 115 -10.72 -6.15 -2.33
N PHE A 116 -9.57 -6.81 -2.58
CA PHE A 116 -8.60 -7.12 -1.54
C PHE A 116 -7.43 -6.15 -1.61
N VAL A 117 -7.16 -5.46 -0.50
CA VAL A 117 -6.07 -4.50 -0.40
C VAL A 117 -5.16 -4.95 0.72
N ARG A 118 -3.87 -5.03 0.46
CA ARG A 118 -2.86 -5.37 1.47
C ARG A 118 -1.81 -4.28 1.54
N MET A 119 -1.39 -3.98 2.76
CA MET A 119 -0.33 -3.01 3.02
C MET A 119 0.64 -3.58 4.04
N GLU A 120 1.92 -3.27 3.87
CA GLU A 120 2.90 -3.44 4.93
C GLU A 120 3.48 -2.07 5.21
N LEU A 121 3.37 -1.62 6.46
CA LEU A 121 3.84 -0.31 6.89
C LEU A 121 4.97 -0.50 7.90
N ALA A 122 6.01 0.31 7.79
CA ALA A 122 7.09 0.30 8.77
C ALA A 122 6.57 0.79 10.12
N GLY A 123 6.99 0.14 11.21
CA GLY A 123 6.60 0.51 12.56
C GLY A 123 5.34 -0.17 13.05
N HIS A 124 4.88 0.26 14.20
CA HIS A 124 3.73 -0.32 14.90
C HIS A 124 2.55 0.66 14.78
N HIS A 125 1.50 0.25 14.09
CA HIS A 125 0.32 1.07 13.84
C HIS A 125 -0.92 0.37 14.41
N GLU A 126 -1.44 0.86 15.53
CA GLU A 126 -2.63 0.29 16.17
C GLU A 126 -3.93 0.77 15.53
N THR A 127 -3.88 1.90 14.83
CA THR A 127 -5.02 2.46 14.11
C THR A 127 -4.61 2.80 12.69
N GLU A 128 -5.59 2.96 11.80
CA GLU A 128 -5.33 3.34 10.42
C GLU A 128 -4.88 4.80 10.35
N ASP A 129 -3.77 5.03 9.66
CA ASP A 129 -3.26 6.37 9.41
C ASP A 129 -4.22 7.15 8.50
N ALA A 130 -4.22 8.48 8.59
CA ALA A 130 -5.05 9.31 7.73
C ALA A 130 -4.78 9.08 6.25
N ASP A 131 -3.53 8.83 5.89
CA ASP A 131 -3.16 8.53 4.49
C ASP A 131 -3.73 7.20 4.02
N THR A 132 -3.74 6.18 4.89
CA THR A 132 -4.36 4.89 4.61
C THR A 132 -5.86 5.05 4.39
N VAL A 133 -6.53 5.80 5.26
CA VAL A 133 -7.98 6.07 5.14
C VAL A 133 -8.28 6.79 3.83
N THR A 134 -7.52 7.82 3.49
CA THR A 134 -7.69 8.57 2.26
C THR A 134 -7.57 7.67 1.03
N PHE A 135 -6.55 6.81 1.02
CA PHE A 135 -6.32 5.90 -0.10
C PHE A 135 -7.45 4.88 -0.25
N VAL A 136 -7.85 4.23 0.85
CA VAL A 136 -8.88 3.19 0.79
C VAL A 136 -10.24 3.78 0.42
N ARG A 137 -10.57 4.97 0.94
CA ARG A 137 -11.81 5.66 0.56
C ARG A 137 -11.84 5.99 -0.93
N ALA A 138 -10.70 6.37 -1.50
CA ALA A 138 -10.62 6.68 -2.93
C ALA A 138 -10.88 5.44 -3.80
N LEU A 139 -10.54 4.24 -3.31
CA LEU A 139 -10.79 3.01 -4.05
C LEU A 139 -12.27 2.70 -4.21
N ILE A 140 -13.09 3.09 -3.24
CA ILE A 140 -14.53 2.78 -3.24
C ILE A 140 -15.40 3.99 -3.57
N GLY A 141 -14.82 5.15 -3.64
CA GLY A 141 -15.51 6.40 -3.93
C GLY A 141 -15.29 6.82 -5.34
#